data_56da3cc23ccf28647dc24d7c21f0b125
#
_entry.id   56da3cc23ccf28647dc24d7c21f0b125
#
_cell.length_a   1.000
_cell.length_b   1.000
_cell.length_c   1.000
_cell.angle_alpha   90.00
_cell.angle_beta   90.00
_cell.angle_gamma   90.00
#
_symmetry.space_group_name_H-M   'P 1'
#
loop_
_entity.id
_entity.type
_entity.pdbx_description
1 polymer ?
#
loop_
_entity_poly.entity_id
_entity_poly.type
_entity_poly.pdbx_seq_one_letter_code
_entity_poly.pdbx_strand_id
1 'polypeptide(L)'
;MIDLTLEQVKNAEFRLYGNNPIIKPFDGSFIVADPSLLTPDKAVDKRWHMFFHTNLGVYHFISNDGIRFSKVAKILSRAMRPNINYINGTYYLFYERTAPLIINALTLVNLAKWHSEIFVVKSKDLINWTNPERVISNTREFERDAHGLAISNPYLLEDEGQFVLYYSCGQTFIKDCGFCEPTYISYAKSSSVASDYISAEKPIISPDKNNPYLNLCSGCLKVYKVNDGYVGFQNGIYDDNGKSKSAIIMLSSVDGKSFEFEKMILQPQLDNGKGWMNQFVYASHLVKYENKLRLYFNARDVANPLKGRECIGFCEAEIPEIQR
;
A
#
# COMPACT_ATOMS: atom_id res chain seq x y z
N MET A 1 3.40 6.38 15.54
CA MET A 1 2.87 5.36 16.47
C MET A 1 1.35 5.53 16.58
N ILE A 2 0.61 4.46 16.63
CA ILE A 2 -0.83 4.43 16.93
C ILE A 2 -0.97 4.15 18.44
N ASP A 3 -1.61 5.06 19.15
CA ASP A 3 -1.83 4.91 20.61
C ASP A 3 -2.95 3.89 20.88
N LEU A 4 -2.61 2.63 20.73
CA LEU A 4 -3.40 1.42 20.99
C LEU A 4 -2.46 0.29 21.37
N THR A 5 -2.98 -0.71 22.08
CA THR A 5 -2.28 -1.99 22.28
C THR A 5 -2.49 -2.92 21.08
N LEU A 6 -1.60 -3.89 20.92
CA LEU A 6 -1.74 -4.94 19.93
C LEU A 6 -3.09 -5.68 20.08
N GLU A 7 -3.48 -5.97 21.32
CA GLU A 7 -4.75 -6.64 21.65
C GLU A 7 -5.97 -5.83 21.17
N GLN A 8 -5.98 -4.51 21.33
CA GLN A 8 -7.07 -3.67 20.84
C GLN A 8 -7.19 -3.74 19.32
N VAL A 9 -6.08 -3.75 18.58
CA VAL A 9 -6.13 -3.87 17.12
C VAL A 9 -6.52 -5.28 16.69
N LYS A 10 -6.06 -6.32 17.40
CA LYS A 10 -6.44 -7.72 17.15
C LYS A 10 -7.95 -7.94 17.34
N ASN A 11 -8.54 -7.34 18.34
CA ASN A 11 -9.97 -7.51 18.68
C ASN A 11 -10.89 -6.57 17.91
N ALA A 12 -10.34 -5.63 17.12
CA ALA A 12 -11.15 -4.76 16.28
C ALA A 12 -11.87 -5.54 15.15
N GLU A 13 -13.17 -5.40 15.08
CA GLU A 13 -14.01 -6.03 14.06
C GLU A 13 -14.28 -5.08 12.90
N PHE A 14 -13.54 -5.24 11.81
CA PHE A 14 -13.69 -4.41 10.63
C PHE A 14 -14.94 -4.76 9.83
N ARG A 15 -15.77 -3.77 9.53
CA ARG A 15 -16.98 -3.89 8.72
C ARG A 15 -16.92 -2.95 7.53
N LEU A 16 -17.27 -3.46 6.34
CA LEU A 16 -17.30 -2.66 5.12
C LEU A 16 -18.26 -1.47 5.26
N TYR A 17 -17.81 -0.30 4.84
CA TYR A 17 -18.69 0.86 4.76
C TYR A 17 -19.78 0.64 3.71
N GLY A 18 -21.05 0.90 4.09
CA GLY A 18 -22.21 0.54 3.27
C GLY A 18 -22.29 1.23 1.89
N ASN A 19 -21.66 2.40 1.75
CA ASN A 19 -21.66 3.17 0.50
C ASN A 19 -20.35 3.07 -0.29
N ASN A 20 -19.56 2.01 -0.08
CA ASN A 20 -18.40 1.72 -0.93
C ASN A 20 -18.81 1.46 -2.40
N PRO A 21 -17.93 1.71 -3.39
CA PRO A 21 -16.62 2.37 -3.25
C PRO A 21 -16.75 3.89 -3.10
N ILE A 22 -15.81 4.51 -2.37
CA ILE A 22 -15.81 5.96 -2.14
C ILE A 22 -15.08 6.75 -3.24
N ILE A 23 -14.14 6.13 -3.97
CA ILE A 23 -13.49 6.70 -5.15
C ILE A 23 -13.54 5.68 -6.28
N LYS A 24 -14.04 6.12 -7.44
CA LYS A 24 -14.07 5.35 -8.68
C LYS A 24 -13.10 5.95 -9.69
N PRO A 25 -12.66 5.18 -10.71
CA PRO A 25 -11.87 5.71 -11.82
C PRO A 25 -12.45 6.97 -12.46
N PHE A 26 -11.60 7.90 -12.84
CA PHE A 26 -11.92 9.21 -13.41
C PHE A 26 -10.85 9.64 -14.42
N ASP A 27 -11.09 10.71 -15.17
CA ASP A 27 -10.17 11.33 -16.15
C ASP A 27 -9.55 10.33 -17.14
N GLY A 28 -10.33 9.34 -17.61
CA GLY A 28 -9.83 8.31 -18.53
C GLY A 28 -8.96 7.23 -17.88
N SER A 29 -8.79 7.25 -16.56
CA SER A 29 -8.17 6.15 -15.84
C SER A 29 -9.11 4.94 -15.75
N PHE A 30 -8.55 3.76 -15.52
CA PHE A 30 -9.33 2.55 -15.24
C PHE A 30 -9.01 1.97 -13.85
N ILE A 31 -8.03 2.54 -13.15
CA ILE A 31 -7.68 2.20 -11.78
C ILE A 31 -7.57 3.45 -10.90
N VAL A 32 -7.95 3.31 -9.63
CA VAL A 32 -7.59 4.17 -8.49
C VAL A 32 -7.16 3.24 -7.36
N ALA A 33 -5.90 3.35 -6.93
CA ALA A 33 -5.25 2.32 -6.14
C ALA A 33 -4.22 2.86 -5.13
N ASP A 34 -3.91 2.05 -4.13
CA ASP A 34 -2.90 2.28 -3.09
C ASP A 34 -3.12 3.58 -2.31
N PRO A 35 -4.24 3.70 -1.58
CA PRO A 35 -4.53 4.90 -0.82
C PRO A 35 -3.52 5.12 0.30
N SER A 36 -3.09 6.37 0.46
CA SER A 36 -2.28 6.84 1.58
C SER A 36 -2.82 8.15 2.10
N LEU A 37 -3.06 8.24 3.41
CA LEU A 37 -3.84 9.31 4.01
C LEU A 37 -3.06 10.11 5.05
N LEU A 38 -3.40 11.40 5.14
CA LEU A 38 -3.16 12.24 6.31
C LEU A 38 -4.51 12.57 6.96
N THR A 39 -4.56 12.40 8.26
CA THR A 39 -5.69 12.83 9.11
C THR A 39 -5.65 14.34 9.38
N PRO A 40 -6.76 14.97 9.76
CA PRO A 40 -6.83 16.42 9.98
C PRO A 40 -5.82 16.96 11.01
N ASP A 41 -5.45 16.17 11.99
CA ASP A 41 -4.44 16.54 13.01
C ASP A 41 -3.04 16.73 12.43
N LYS A 42 -2.72 16.01 11.36
CA LYS A 42 -1.41 16.05 10.64
C LYS A 42 -1.41 17.01 9.45
N ALA A 43 -2.56 17.50 9.04
CA ALA A 43 -2.68 18.38 7.88
C ALA A 43 -2.72 19.86 8.29
N VAL A 44 -2.03 20.72 7.53
CA VAL A 44 -1.95 22.17 7.79
C VAL A 44 -3.30 22.86 7.71
N ASP A 45 -4.19 22.40 6.84
CA ASP A 45 -5.53 22.95 6.62
C ASP A 45 -6.64 22.24 7.42
N LYS A 46 -6.26 21.31 8.31
CA LYS A 46 -7.16 20.53 9.17
C LYS A 46 -8.20 19.71 8.41
N ARG A 47 -7.88 19.28 7.18
CA ARG A 47 -8.71 18.38 6.38
C ARG A 47 -8.05 17.02 6.22
N TRP A 48 -8.82 16.05 5.78
CA TRP A 48 -8.31 14.77 5.30
C TRP A 48 -7.65 14.96 3.94
N HIS A 49 -6.47 14.38 3.75
CA HIS A 49 -5.79 14.30 2.47
C HIS A 49 -5.59 12.84 2.10
N MET A 50 -5.92 12.47 0.88
CA MET A 50 -5.66 11.16 0.33
C MET A 50 -4.80 11.29 -0.92
N PHE A 51 -3.72 10.54 -0.93
CA PHE A 51 -2.84 10.34 -2.08
C PHE A 51 -3.02 8.92 -2.57
N PHE A 52 -3.21 8.74 -3.85
CA PHE A 52 -3.36 7.44 -4.49
C PHE A 52 -2.88 7.53 -5.93
N HIS A 53 -2.67 6.39 -6.58
CA HIS A 53 -2.28 6.42 -7.98
C HIS A 53 -3.41 5.96 -8.90
N THR A 54 -3.26 6.38 -10.16
CA THR A 54 -3.96 5.85 -11.32
C THR A 54 -2.93 5.35 -12.33
N ASN A 55 -3.37 4.79 -13.45
CA ASN A 55 -2.47 4.52 -14.59
C ASN A 55 -1.80 5.78 -15.17
N LEU A 56 -2.22 6.99 -14.76
CA LEU A 56 -1.68 8.27 -15.22
C LEU A 56 -0.69 8.93 -14.25
N GLY A 57 -0.57 8.40 -13.02
CA GLY A 57 0.30 8.91 -11.97
C GLY A 57 -0.39 9.11 -10.62
N VAL A 58 0.25 9.83 -9.70
CA VAL A 58 -0.25 10.08 -8.35
C VAL A 58 -1.11 11.33 -8.30
N TYR A 59 -2.25 11.21 -7.64
CA TYR A 59 -3.25 12.26 -7.42
C TYR A 59 -3.41 12.56 -5.95
N HIS A 60 -3.81 13.81 -5.67
CA HIS A 60 -4.14 14.34 -4.35
C HIS A 60 -5.61 14.72 -4.31
N PHE A 61 -6.31 14.22 -3.30
CA PHE A 61 -7.71 14.50 -3.00
C PHE A 61 -7.86 14.95 -1.54
N ILE A 62 -8.90 15.73 -1.25
CA ILE A 62 -9.21 16.24 0.10
C ILE A 62 -10.65 15.92 0.49
N SER A 63 -10.88 15.84 1.82
CA SER A 63 -12.21 15.61 2.38
C SER A 63 -12.34 16.28 3.74
N ASN A 64 -13.56 16.62 4.15
CA ASN A 64 -13.88 17.10 5.50
C ASN A 64 -14.25 15.95 6.45
N ASP A 65 -14.69 14.80 5.92
CA ASP A 65 -15.25 13.69 6.70
C ASP A 65 -14.44 12.36 6.55
N GLY A 66 -13.42 12.35 5.67
CA GLY A 66 -12.66 11.14 5.33
C GLY A 66 -13.46 10.15 4.47
N ILE A 67 -14.61 10.55 3.92
CA ILE A 67 -15.50 9.69 3.12
C ILE A 67 -15.71 10.29 1.74
N ARG A 68 -16.12 11.56 1.67
CA ARG A 68 -16.39 12.28 0.42
C ARG A 68 -15.18 13.08 0.00
N PHE A 69 -14.40 12.53 -0.91
CA PHE A 69 -13.16 13.13 -1.40
C PHE A 69 -13.38 13.91 -2.70
N SER A 70 -12.74 15.07 -2.79
CA SER A 70 -12.71 15.92 -3.98
C SER A 70 -11.29 16.07 -4.50
N LYS A 71 -11.13 16.02 -5.83
CA LYS A 71 -9.84 16.16 -6.51
C LYS A 71 -9.23 17.53 -6.28
N VAL A 72 -7.96 17.57 -5.90
CA VAL A 72 -7.13 18.77 -5.86
C VAL A 72 -6.26 18.86 -7.11
N ALA A 73 -5.34 17.92 -7.29
CA ALA A 73 -4.38 17.94 -8.37
C ALA A 73 -3.84 16.55 -8.72
N LYS A 74 -3.24 16.45 -9.89
CA LYS A 74 -2.25 15.42 -10.20
C LYS A 74 -0.88 15.92 -9.74
N ILE A 75 -0.25 15.19 -8.82
CA ILE A 75 1.03 15.60 -8.22
C ILE A 75 2.23 15.11 -9.04
N LEU A 76 2.20 13.86 -9.46
CA LEU A 76 3.32 13.21 -10.13
C LEU A 76 2.86 12.38 -11.33
N SER A 77 3.66 12.39 -12.38
CA SER A 77 3.57 11.46 -13.51
C SER A 77 4.58 10.34 -13.35
N ARG A 78 4.34 9.16 -13.95
CA ARG A 78 5.21 7.99 -13.85
C ARG A 78 5.44 7.58 -12.38
N ALA A 79 4.42 7.71 -11.57
CA ALA A 79 4.45 7.49 -10.14
C ALA A 79 3.26 6.62 -9.73
N MET A 80 3.54 5.64 -8.88
CA MET A 80 2.55 4.68 -8.36
C MET A 80 2.77 4.50 -6.85
N ARG A 81 1.78 3.93 -6.17
CA ARG A 81 1.89 3.42 -4.80
C ARG A 81 2.46 4.44 -3.80
N PRO A 82 1.80 5.59 -3.63
CA PRO A 82 2.29 6.66 -2.77
C PRO A 82 2.23 6.29 -1.29
N ASN A 83 3.14 6.87 -0.50
CA ASN A 83 3.09 6.86 0.96
C ASN A 83 3.43 8.26 1.48
N ILE A 84 2.42 8.94 2.02
CA ILE A 84 2.54 10.29 2.58
C ILE A 84 2.86 10.23 4.07
N ASN A 85 3.81 11.05 4.52
CA ASN A 85 4.20 11.18 5.92
C ASN A 85 4.41 12.65 6.27
N TYR A 86 4.08 13.02 7.52
CA TYR A 86 4.37 14.33 8.07
C TYR A 86 5.37 14.19 9.21
N ILE A 87 6.57 14.75 9.03
CA ILE A 87 7.69 14.62 9.96
C ILE A 87 8.35 15.99 10.13
N ASN A 88 8.45 16.48 11.35
CA ASN A 88 9.14 17.71 11.69
C ASN A 88 8.76 18.91 10.80
N GLY A 89 7.46 19.13 10.60
CA GLY A 89 6.95 20.25 9.81
C GLY A 89 7.16 20.13 8.29
N THR A 90 7.43 18.94 7.78
CA THR A 90 7.62 18.65 6.35
C THR A 90 6.80 17.43 5.95
N TYR A 91 6.15 17.51 4.81
CA TYR A 91 5.48 16.40 4.17
C TYR A 91 6.44 15.68 3.24
N TYR A 92 6.52 14.36 3.35
CA TYR A 92 7.33 13.48 2.53
C TYR A 92 6.41 12.52 1.80
N LEU A 93 6.38 12.59 0.48
CA LEU A 93 5.62 11.66 -0.36
C LEU A 93 6.60 10.69 -1.02
N PHE A 94 6.70 9.49 -0.45
CA PHE A 94 7.42 8.37 -1.06
C PHE A 94 6.54 7.73 -2.12
N TYR A 95 7.14 7.25 -3.19
CA TYR A 95 6.39 6.61 -4.26
C TYR A 95 7.29 5.72 -5.12
N GLU A 96 6.70 4.79 -5.82
CA GLU A 96 7.34 4.01 -6.86
C GLU A 96 7.42 4.83 -8.14
N ARG A 97 8.62 5.08 -8.63
CA ARG A 97 8.86 5.72 -9.92
C ARG A 97 9.11 4.66 -10.97
N THR A 98 8.26 4.64 -12.00
CA THR A 98 8.33 3.69 -13.09
C THR A 98 9.06 4.24 -14.31
N ALA A 99 9.45 3.36 -15.22
CA ALA A 99 9.93 3.71 -16.56
C ALA A 99 8.87 4.55 -17.33
N PRO A 100 9.22 5.24 -18.43
CA PRO A 100 8.26 5.90 -19.29
C PRO A 100 7.14 4.96 -19.75
N LEU A 101 5.92 5.48 -19.95
CA LEU A 101 4.73 4.71 -20.32
C LEU A 101 4.94 3.79 -21.52
N ILE A 102 5.70 4.23 -22.53
CA ILE A 102 6.02 3.43 -23.70
C ILE A 102 6.85 2.19 -23.33
N ILE A 103 7.81 2.34 -22.42
CA ILE A 103 8.64 1.22 -21.95
C ILE A 103 7.76 0.25 -21.13
N ASN A 104 6.89 0.78 -20.27
CA ASN A 104 5.96 -0.05 -19.48
C ASN A 104 4.99 -0.81 -20.41
N ALA A 105 4.51 -0.21 -21.50
CA ALA A 105 3.70 -0.91 -22.48
C ALA A 105 4.47 -2.04 -23.18
N LEU A 106 5.76 -1.85 -23.46
CA LEU A 106 6.62 -2.89 -24.05
C LEU A 106 6.86 -4.08 -23.11
N THR A 107 6.75 -3.90 -21.78
CA THR A 107 6.86 -5.01 -20.84
C THR A 107 5.69 -5.99 -20.96
N LEU A 108 4.50 -5.52 -21.34
CA LEU A 108 3.31 -6.36 -21.52
C LEU A 108 3.47 -7.38 -22.66
N VAL A 109 4.35 -7.09 -23.61
CA VAL A 109 4.66 -7.95 -24.76
C VAL A 109 6.08 -8.51 -24.70
N ASN A 110 6.74 -8.47 -23.54
CA ASN A 110 8.10 -8.97 -23.28
C ASN A 110 9.20 -8.35 -24.16
N LEU A 111 8.99 -7.16 -24.70
CA LEU A 111 10.00 -6.41 -25.48
C LEU A 111 10.85 -5.47 -24.59
N ALA A 112 10.48 -5.27 -23.34
CA ALA A 112 11.26 -4.56 -22.34
C ALA A 112 11.15 -5.26 -20.98
N LYS A 113 12.09 -4.97 -20.08
CA LYS A 113 12.01 -5.41 -18.69
C LYS A 113 11.46 -4.29 -17.81
N TRP A 114 10.72 -4.66 -16.77
CA TRP A 114 10.24 -3.71 -15.78
C TRP A 114 11.40 -3.04 -15.06
N HIS A 115 11.24 -1.75 -14.79
CA HIS A 115 12.17 -1.01 -13.95
C HIS A 115 11.42 -0.02 -13.08
N SER A 116 11.48 -0.23 -11.77
CA SER A 116 10.96 0.73 -10.80
C SER A 116 11.84 0.79 -9.56
N GLU A 117 11.88 1.99 -8.98
CA GLU A 117 12.61 2.29 -7.74
C GLU A 117 11.81 3.27 -6.90
N ILE A 118 12.13 3.37 -5.61
CA ILE A 118 11.46 4.30 -4.70
C ILE A 118 12.14 5.67 -4.74
N PHE A 119 11.30 6.69 -4.91
CA PHE A 119 11.65 8.10 -4.87
C PHE A 119 10.84 8.82 -3.79
N VAL A 120 11.30 10.01 -3.41
CA VAL A 120 10.60 10.91 -2.49
C VAL A 120 10.56 12.32 -3.08
N VAL A 121 9.45 13.03 -2.82
CA VAL A 121 9.33 14.49 -2.97
C VAL A 121 8.87 15.07 -1.63
N LYS A 122 9.24 16.32 -1.38
CA LYS A 122 8.99 17.04 -0.12
C LYS A 122 8.12 18.25 -0.36
N SER A 123 7.29 18.60 0.62
CA SER A 123 6.45 19.80 0.60
C SER A 123 6.30 20.39 2.00
N LYS A 124 6.04 21.70 2.08
CA LYS A 124 5.66 22.40 3.31
C LYS A 124 4.17 22.70 3.39
N ASP A 125 3.47 22.61 2.26
CA ASP A 125 2.10 23.10 2.09
C ASP A 125 1.17 22.13 1.35
N LEU A 126 1.66 20.92 0.96
CA LEU A 126 0.95 19.92 0.15
C LEU A 126 0.58 20.38 -1.28
N ILE A 127 1.12 21.53 -1.71
CA ILE A 127 0.88 22.13 -3.02
C ILE A 127 2.17 22.18 -3.84
N ASN A 128 3.22 22.70 -3.25
CA ASN A 128 4.52 22.87 -3.89
C ASN A 128 5.45 21.71 -3.48
N TRP A 129 5.92 20.94 -4.46
CA TRP A 129 6.73 19.74 -4.25
C TRP A 129 8.12 19.92 -4.83
N THR A 130 9.13 19.41 -4.13
CA THR A 130 10.52 19.42 -4.59
C THR A 130 10.72 18.52 -5.82
N ASN A 131 11.89 18.60 -6.43
CA ASN A 131 12.32 17.60 -7.40
C ASN A 131 12.42 16.21 -6.75
N PRO A 132 12.15 15.13 -7.51
CA PRO A 132 12.28 13.77 -7.03
C PRO A 132 13.70 13.37 -6.69
N GLU A 133 13.88 12.77 -5.51
CA GLU A 133 15.15 12.19 -5.04
C GLU A 133 15.01 10.68 -4.90
N ARG A 134 15.99 9.90 -5.38
CA ARG A 134 16.02 8.45 -5.17
C ARG A 134 16.38 8.14 -3.71
N VAL A 135 15.71 7.15 -3.13
CA VAL A 135 15.76 6.90 -1.68
C VAL A 135 16.67 5.73 -1.32
N ILE A 136 16.54 4.59 -2.01
CA ILE A 136 17.36 3.40 -1.74
C ILE A 136 18.66 3.50 -2.51
N SER A 137 19.79 3.40 -1.81
CA SER A 137 21.13 3.60 -2.37
C SER A 137 21.74 2.34 -2.97
N ASN A 138 21.28 1.16 -2.56
CA ASN A 138 21.76 -0.13 -3.04
C ASN A 138 20.60 -1.02 -3.50
N THR A 139 20.90 -1.98 -4.36
CA THR A 139 19.97 -3.03 -4.78
C THR A 139 20.48 -4.39 -4.34
N ARG A 140 19.54 -5.30 -4.08
CA ARG A 140 19.81 -6.69 -3.71
C ARG A 140 19.42 -7.64 -4.84
N GLU A 141 19.96 -8.83 -4.84
CA GLU A 141 19.69 -9.83 -5.87
C GLU A 141 18.20 -10.20 -5.94
N PHE A 142 17.55 -10.37 -4.79
CA PHE A 142 16.11 -10.72 -4.73
C PHE A 142 15.15 -9.63 -5.20
N GLU A 143 15.63 -8.39 -5.40
CA GLU A 143 14.85 -7.27 -5.93
C GLU A 143 14.76 -7.31 -7.46
N ARG A 144 15.53 -8.19 -8.10
CA ARG A 144 15.63 -8.35 -9.55
C ARG A 144 15.38 -9.81 -9.93
N ASP A 145 14.63 -10.01 -11.00
CA ASP A 145 14.34 -11.31 -11.57
C ASP A 145 14.30 -11.27 -13.11
N ALA A 146 13.78 -12.31 -13.74
CA ALA A 146 13.64 -12.38 -15.19
C ALA A 146 12.78 -11.26 -15.79
N HIS A 147 11.82 -10.73 -15.03
CA HIS A 147 10.91 -9.66 -15.44
C HIS A 147 11.52 -8.25 -15.27
N GLY A 148 12.57 -8.10 -14.46
CA GLY A 148 13.28 -6.82 -14.29
C GLY A 148 13.62 -6.49 -12.85
N LEU A 149 13.88 -5.21 -12.58
CA LEU A 149 14.04 -4.65 -11.25
C LEU A 149 12.70 -4.05 -10.79
N ALA A 150 12.21 -4.53 -9.65
CA ALA A 150 11.00 -3.98 -9.04
C ALA A 150 11.25 -3.70 -7.56
N ILE A 151 11.20 -2.41 -7.19
CA ILE A 151 11.22 -1.93 -5.81
C ILE A 151 10.02 -0.99 -5.68
N SER A 152 9.00 -1.39 -4.95
CA SER A 152 7.65 -0.82 -5.00
C SER A 152 6.97 -0.73 -3.63
N ASN A 153 5.76 -0.18 -3.57
CA ASN A 153 4.92 -0.12 -2.37
C ASN A 153 5.62 0.44 -1.11
N PRO A 154 6.28 1.60 -1.16
CA PRO A 154 6.97 2.14 0.01
C PRO A 154 6.01 2.36 1.17
N TYR A 155 6.49 2.08 2.38
CA TYR A 155 5.81 2.46 3.61
C TYR A 155 6.84 2.83 4.68
N LEU A 156 6.84 4.11 5.07
CA LEU A 156 7.79 4.64 6.05
C LEU A 156 7.25 4.49 7.47
N LEU A 157 8.10 4.00 8.36
CA LEU A 157 7.90 4.01 9.81
C LEU A 157 9.09 4.71 10.46
N GLU A 158 8.83 5.68 11.34
CA GLU A 158 9.83 6.22 12.28
C GLU A 158 9.84 5.33 13.53
N ASP A 159 10.99 4.76 13.82
CA ASP A 159 11.16 3.81 14.91
C ASP A 159 12.52 3.99 15.60
N GLU A 160 12.48 4.26 16.92
CA GLU A 160 13.68 4.41 17.79
C GLU A 160 14.76 5.36 17.23
N GLY A 161 14.32 6.47 16.64
CA GLY A 161 15.21 7.49 16.06
C GLY A 161 15.81 7.11 14.70
N GLN A 162 15.35 6.01 14.11
CA GLN A 162 15.67 5.60 12.76
C GLN A 162 14.42 5.61 11.87
N PHE A 163 14.65 5.64 10.56
CA PHE A 163 13.60 5.49 9.56
C PHE A 163 13.70 4.11 8.92
N VAL A 164 12.60 3.36 9.02
CA VAL A 164 12.45 2.05 8.41
C VAL A 164 11.48 2.16 7.25
N LEU A 165 11.96 1.92 6.05
CA LEU A 165 11.16 1.93 4.83
C LEU A 165 10.86 0.50 4.42
N TYR A 166 9.64 0.02 4.69
CA TYR A 166 9.16 -1.25 4.16
C TYR A 166 8.81 -1.10 2.68
N TYR A 167 9.07 -2.13 1.89
CA TYR A 167 8.78 -2.12 0.47
C TYR A 167 8.55 -3.53 -0.07
N SER A 168 7.88 -3.60 -1.21
CA SER A 168 7.70 -4.83 -1.97
C SER A 168 8.74 -4.93 -3.08
N CYS A 169 9.16 -6.14 -3.44
CA CYS A 169 10.16 -6.33 -4.49
C CYS A 169 10.09 -7.69 -5.16
N GLY A 170 10.82 -7.82 -6.30
CA GLY A 170 10.70 -8.96 -7.19
C GLY A 170 9.33 -9.01 -7.86
N GLN A 171 9.16 -9.90 -8.83
CA GLN A 171 7.91 -10.02 -9.59
C GLN A 171 7.55 -11.48 -9.85
N THR A 172 6.32 -11.84 -9.54
CA THR A 172 5.72 -13.12 -9.89
C THR A 172 4.64 -12.91 -10.95
N PHE A 173 4.76 -13.56 -12.09
CA PHE A 173 3.74 -13.48 -13.13
C PHE A 173 2.53 -14.34 -12.76
N ILE A 174 1.37 -13.71 -12.67
CA ILE A 174 0.09 -14.36 -12.34
C ILE A 174 -0.61 -14.74 -13.64
N LYS A 175 -0.65 -16.04 -13.93
CA LYS A 175 -1.06 -16.56 -15.24
C LYS A 175 -2.49 -16.21 -15.65
N ASP A 176 -3.44 -16.35 -14.75
CA ASP A 176 -4.87 -16.08 -15.00
C ASP A 176 -5.19 -14.58 -15.05
N CYS A 177 -4.29 -13.74 -14.53
CA CYS A 177 -4.43 -12.28 -14.56
C CYS A 177 -3.68 -11.64 -15.73
N GLY A 178 -2.57 -12.23 -16.18
CA GLY A 178 -1.75 -11.71 -17.26
C GLY A 178 -0.87 -10.51 -16.86
N PHE A 179 -0.57 -10.33 -15.55
CA PHE A 179 0.33 -9.31 -15.03
C PHE A 179 1.17 -9.84 -13.88
N CYS A 180 2.20 -9.07 -13.50
CA CYS A 180 3.07 -9.41 -12.39
C CYS A 180 2.61 -8.76 -11.08
N GLU A 181 2.81 -9.49 -9.98
CA GLU A 181 2.60 -9.01 -8.61
C GLU A 181 3.90 -9.13 -7.80
N PRO A 182 4.11 -8.31 -6.74
CA PRO A 182 5.33 -8.34 -5.96
C PRO A 182 5.54 -9.66 -5.22
N THR A 183 6.72 -10.25 -5.41
CA THR A 183 7.06 -11.55 -4.82
C THR A 183 7.35 -11.46 -3.33
N TYR A 184 8.18 -10.49 -2.92
CA TYR A 184 8.74 -10.40 -1.58
C TYR A 184 8.39 -9.09 -0.89
N ILE A 185 8.43 -9.10 0.45
CA ILE A 185 8.50 -7.91 1.30
C ILE A 185 9.90 -7.81 1.90
N SER A 186 10.46 -6.61 1.86
CA SER A 186 11.73 -6.29 2.51
C SER A 186 11.64 -4.93 3.22
N TYR A 187 12.74 -4.50 3.83
CA TYR A 187 12.88 -3.17 4.39
C TYR A 187 14.27 -2.59 4.09
N ALA A 188 14.38 -1.28 4.18
CA ALA A 188 15.63 -0.55 4.21
C ALA A 188 15.64 0.41 5.40
N LYS A 189 16.82 0.74 5.92
CA LYS A 189 16.99 1.63 7.07
C LYS A 189 17.87 2.82 6.73
N SER A 190 17.56 3.96 7.37
CA SER A 190 18.36 5.18 7.31
C SER A 190 18.24 5.97 8.62
N SER A 191 19.22 6.81 8.93
CA SER A 191 19.12 7.88 9.92
C SER A 191 18.51 9.16 9.35
N SER A 192 18.37 9.25 8.02
CA SER A 192 17.74 10.36 7.29
C SER A 192 16.36 9.98 6.78
N VAL A 193 15.39 10.91 6.83
CA VAL A 193 14.03 10.65 6.32
C VAL A 193 14.02 10.35 4.82
N ALA A 194 14.89 10.98 4.05
CA ALA A 194 14.73 11.07 2.59
C ALA A 194 15.91 10.52 1.77
N SER A 195 16.94 9.98 2.41
CA SER A 195 18.15 9.52 1.69
C SER A 195 18.83 8.36 2.37
N ASP A 196 19.74 7.71 1.63
CA ASP A 196 20.73 6.76 2.13
C ASP A 196 20.13 5.51 2.82
N TYR A 197 18.97 5.07 2.35
CA TYR A 197 18.38 3.83 2.82
C TYR A 197 19.16 2.62 2.30
N ILE A 198 19.55 1.76 3.24
CA ILE A 198 20.27 0.51 2.97
C ILE A 198 19.32 -0.66 3.14
N SER A 199 19.09 -1.39 2.06
CA SER A 199 18.24 -2.59 2.03
C SER A 199 18.79 -3.71 2.89
N ALA A 200 17.90 -4.42 3.57
CA ALA A 200 18.22 -5.66 4.28
C ALA A 200 18.83 -6.69 3.31
N GLU A 201 19.62 -7.63 3.85
CA GLU A 201 20.30 -8.64 3.03
C GLU A 201 19.35 -9.71 2.47
N LYS A 202 18.21 -9.90 3.12
CA LYS A 202 17.19 -10.89 2.75
C LYS A 202 15.81 -10.28 2.89
N PRO A 203 14.81 -10.75 2.12
CA PRO A 203 13.41 -10.37 2.35
C PRO A 203 12.96 -10.85 3.74
N ILE A 204 12.02 -10.11 4.34
CA ILE A 204 11.41 -10.48 5.64
C ILE A 204 10.16 -11.35 5.46
N ILE A 205 9.49 -11.24 4.31
CA ILE A 205 8.37 -12.12 3.96
C ILE A 205 8.58 -12.61 2.53
N SER A 206 8.43 -13.92 2.37
CA SER A 206 8.49 -14.63 1.07
C SER A 206 7.23 -15.45 0.88
N PRO A 207 6.85 -15.77 -0.37
CA PRO A 207 5.77 -16.72 -0.61
C PRO A 207 6.05 -18.07 0.07
N ASP A 208 5.02 -18.64 0.68
CA ASP A 208 5.07 -19.96 1.31
C ASP A 208 3.90 -20.80 0.81
N LYS A 209 4.19 -21.94 0.17
CA LYS A 209 3.20 -22.87 -0.37
C LYS A 209 2.20 -23.39 0.66
N ASN A 210 2.59 -23.39 1.94
CA ASN A 210 1.75 -23.84 3.04
C ASN A 210 0.89 -22.70 3.62
N ASN A 211 1.16 -21.45 3.28
CA ASN A 211 0.37 -20.31 3.74
C ASN A 211 -0.85 -20.13 2.82
N PRO A 212 -2.08 -20.22 3.34
CA PRO A 212 -3.29 -20.12 2.52
C PRO A 212 -3.50 -18.76 1.85
N TYR A 213 -2.79 -17.71 2.28
CA TYR A 213 -2.95 -16.35 1.78
C TYR A 213 -1.73 -15.78 1.04
N LEU A 214 -0.58 -16.48 1.07
CA LEU A 214 0.71 -16.01 0.52
C LEU A 214 1.39 -17.06 -0.35
N ASN A 215 0.68 -18.04 -0.89
CA ASN A 215 1.33 -19.14 -1.60
C ASN A 215 1.79 -18.79 -3.03
N LEU A 216 1.37 -17.63 -3.58
CA LEU A 216 1.86 -17.12 -4.87
C LEU A 216 2.83 -15.95 -4.72
N CYS A 217 2.42 -14.90 -4.03
CA CYS A 217 3.26 -13.72 -3.79
C CYS A 217 2.83 -12.95 -2.53
N SER A 218 3.80 -12.16 -2.01
CA SER A 218 3.61 -11.47 -0.73
C SER A 218 2.85 -10.14 -0.84
N GLY A 219 2.65 -9.60 -2.07
CA GLY A 219 1.93 -8.36 -2.28
C GLY A 219 2.58 -7.13 -1.64
N CYS A 220 1.91 -6.43 -0.75
CA CYS A 220 2.48 -5.31 0.00
C CYS A 220 2.16 -5.38 1.50
N LEU A 221 3.01 -4.73 2.31
CA LEU A 221 2.88 -4.66 3.77
C LEU A 221 2.91 -3.21 4.23
N LYS A 222 2.01 -2.84 5.14
CA LYS A 222 2.00 -1.58 5.88
C LYS A 222 2.14 -1.88 7.37
N VAL A 223 3.18 -1.32 8.01
CA VAL A 223 3.54 -1.63 9.40
C VAL A 223 3.29 -0.44 10.31
N TYR A 224 2.59 -0.65 11.40
CA TYR A 224 2.23 0.37 12.37
C TYR A 224 2.80 0.00 13.73
N LYS A 225 3.52 0.94 14.36
CA LYS A 225 3.96 0.78 15.75
C LYS A 225 2.77 1.05 16.67
N VAL A 226 2.51 0.14 17.58
CA VAL A 226 1.54 0.24 18.67
C VAL A 226 2.27 0.30 20.01
N ASN A 227 1.55 0.38 21.13
CA ASN A 227 2.17 0.60 22.45
C ASN A 227 3.08 -0.56 22.90
N ASP A 228 2.79 -1.78 22.47
CA ASP A 228 3.43 -3.03 22.91
C ASP A 228 3.95 -3.90 21.74
N GLY A 229 4.18 -3.31 20.56
CA GLY A 229 4.72 -4.02 19.40
C GLY A 229 4.38 -3.37 18.08
N TYR A 230 4.20 -4.20 17.06
CA TYR A 230 3.91 -3.76 15.69
C TYR A 230 2.74 -4.56 15.12
N VAL A 231 1.93 -3.89 14.35
CA VAL A 231 0.86 -4.49 13.57
C VAL A 231 1.16 -4.29 12.08
N GLY A 232 1.05 -5.36 11.30
CA GLY A 232 1.15 -5.33 9.84
C GLY A 232 -0.20 -5.57 9.18
N PHE A 233 -0.54 -4.79 8.15
CA PHE A 233 -1.62 -5.11 7.23
C PHE A 233 -1.00 -5.44 5.88
N GLN A 234 -1.19 -6.68 5.44
CA GLN A 234 -0.58 -7.21 4.20
C GLN A 234 -1.68 -7.67 3.24
N ASN A 235 -1.54 -7.34 1.95
CA ASN A 235 -2.32 -8.04 0.95
C ASN A 235 -1.49 -9.20 0.41
N GLY A 236 -1.91 -10.42 0.74
CA GLY A 236 -1.34 -11.64 0.16
C GLY A 236 -2.05 -12.04 -1.12
N ILE A 237 -1.33 -12.70 -2.02
CA ILE A 237 -1.89 -13.29 -3.25
C ILE A 237 -1.67 -14.78 -3.23
N TYR A 238 -2.75 -15.51 -3.47
CA TYR A 238 -2.76 -16.96 -3.33
C TYR A 238 -3.52 -17.65 -4.46
N ASP A 239 -3.17 -18.89 -4.70
CA ASP A 239 -3.90 -19.79 -5.58
C ASP A 239 -5.01 -20.50 -4.80
N ASP A 240 -6.24 -20.41 -5.31
CA ASP A 240 -7.38 -21.14 -4.85
C ASP A 240 -7.93 -22.01 -6.00
N ASN A 241 -7.49 -23.28 -6.05
CA ASN A 241 -7.89 -24.25 -7.06
C ASN A 241 -7.66 -23.76 -8.53
N GLY A 242 -6.49 -23.19 -8.80
CA GLY A 242 -6.08 -22.72 -10.11
C GLY A 242 -6.56 -21.32 -10.48
N LYS A 243 -7.13 -20.59 -9.52
CA LYS A 243 -7.51 -19.18 -9.66
C LYS A 243 -6.78 -18.34 -8.64
N SER A 244 -6.15 -17.27 -9.08
CA SER A 244 -5.52 -16.33 -8.18
C SER A 244 -6.57 -15.47 -7.46
N LYS A 245 -6.35 -15.29 -6.17
CA LYS A 245 -7.13 -14.44 -5.26
C LYS A 245 -6.19 -13.63 -4.39
N SER A 246 -6.74 -12.66 -3.69
CA SER A 246 -6.02 -11.93 -2.65
C SER A 246 -6.82 -11.80 -1.38
N ALA A 247 -6.12 -11.55 -0.27
CA ALA A 247 -6.72 -11.22 1.01
C ALA A 247 -5.92 -10.11 1.69
N ILE A 248 -6.58 -9.25 2.45
CA ILE A 248 -5.91 -8.38 3.42
C ILE A 248 -5.87 -9.15 4.73
N ILE A 249 -4.67 -9.43 5.21
CA ILE A 249 -4.42 -10.13 6.46
C ILE A 249 -3.76 -9.20 7.48
N MET A 250 -4.01 -9.47 8.74
CA MET A 250 -3.36 -8.82 9.86
C MET A 250 -2.24 -9.70 10.39
N LEU A 251 -1.10 -9.07 10.62
CA LEU A 251 0.10 -9.67 11.20
C LEU A 251 0.46 -8.93 12.48
N SER A 252 1.17 -9.60 13.39
CA SER A 252 1.81 -8.98 14.55
C SER A 252 3.30 -9.22 14.55
N SER A 253 4.04 -8.35 15.24
CA SER A 253 5.48 -8.48 15.43
C SER A 253 5.92 -7.79 16.72
N VAL A 254 6.97 -8.31 17.34
CA VAL A 254 7.64 -7.67 18.50
C VAL A 254 8.82 -6.79 18.07
N ASP A 255 9.38 -7.03 16.89
CA ASP A 255 10.62 -6.40 16.40
C ASP A 255 10.46 -5.63 15.06
N GLY A 256 9.25 -5.65 14.49
CA GLY A 256 8.95 -5.05 13.18
C GLY A 256 9.60 -5.77 11.98
N LYS A 257 10.14 -6.98 12.17
CA LYS A 257 10.83 -7.76 11.13
C LYS A 257 10.31 -9.18 11.01
N SER A 258 10.04 -9.82 12.15
CA SER A 258 9.49 -11.17 12.24
C SER A 258 8.00 -11.06 12.46
N PHE A 259 7.21 -11.44 11.47
CA PHE A 259 5.75 -11.27 11.49
C PHE A 259 5.04 -12.61 11.65
N GLU A 260 4.03 -12.63 12.52
CA GLU A 260 3.14 -13.76 12.74
C GLU A 260 1.74 -13.45 12.22
N PHE A 261 1.08 -14.43 11.61
CA PHE A 261 -0.30 -14.31 11.14
C PHE A 261 -1.27 -14.25 12.32
N GLU A 262 -2.16 -13.27 12.32
CA GLU A 262 -3.20 -13.12 13.33
C GLU A 262 -4.58 -13.49 12.81
N LYS A 263 -5.02 -12.84 11.75
CA LYS A 263 -6.33 -13.09 11.14
C LYS A 263 -6.44 -12.55 9.71
N MET A 264 -7.39 -13.07 8.98
CA MET A 264 -7.86 -12.47 7.73
C MET A 264 -8.85 -11.35 8.04
N ILE A 265 -8.61 -10.16 7.45
CA ILE A 265 -9.45 -8.97 7.62
C ILE A 265 -10.47 -8.86 6.51
N LEU A 266 -10.03 -9.03 5.25
CA LEU A 266 -10.86 -8.81 4.09
C LEU A 266 -10.45 -9.71 2.93
N GLN A 267 -11.42 -10.22 2.21
CA GLN A 267 -11.25 -10.95 0.96
C GLN A 267 -12.26 -10.46 -0.09
N PRO A 268 -12.07 -10.78 -1.37
CA PRO A 268 -13.03 -10.45 -2.41
C PRO A 268 -14.44 -10.97 -2.07
N GLN A 269 -15.46 -10.18 -2.39
CA GLN A 269 -16.85 -10.53 -2.17
C GLN A 269 -17.56 -10.65 -3.52
N LEU A 270 -17.94 -11.86 -3.86
CA LEU A 270 -18.51 -12.20 -5.16
C LEU A 270 -19.93 -11.68 -5.40
N ASP A 271 -20.66 -11.28 -4.36
CA ASP A 271 -22.08 -11.02 -4.53
C ASP A 271 -22.68 -10.00 -3.55
N ASN A 272 -22.19 -8.79 -3.57
CA ASN A 272 -22.83 -7.70 -2.83
C ASN A 272 -23.57 -6.70 -3.74
N GLY A 273 -23.87 -7.10 -4.97
CA GLY A 273 -24.63 -6.32 -5.97
C GLY A 273 -23.87 -5.13 -6.58
N LYS A 274 -22.66 -4.84 -6.13
CA LYS A 274 -21.84 -3.72 -6.62
C LYS A 274 -20.64 -4.15 -7.49
N GLY A 275 -20.21 -5.41 -7.37
CA GLY A 275 -19.22 -6.05 -8.23
C GLY A 275 -17.79 -5.49 -8.17
N TRP A 276 -17.53 -4.40 -7.47
CA TRP A 276 -16.27 -3.64 -7.52
C TRP A 276 -15.07 -4.32 -6.83
N MET A 277 -15.31 -5.33 -5.99
CA MET A 277 -14.29 -6.08 -5.27
C MET A 277 -14.41 -7.61 -5.45
N ASN A 278 -14.84 -8.04 -6.64
CA ASN A 278 -15.13 -9.46 -6.89
C ASN A 278 -13.87 -10.32 -7.07
N GLN A 279 -12.74 -9.72 -7.50
CA GLN A 279 -11.55 -10.49 -7.85
C GLN A 279 -10.42 -10.32 -6.84
N PHE A 280 -10.05 -9.07 -6.52
CA PHE A 280 -8.94 -8.78 -5.65
C PHE A 280 -9.26 -7.68 -4.65
N VAL A 281 -8.65 -7.77 -3.48
CA VAL A 281 -8.44 -6.69 -2.51
C VAL A 281 -6.94 -6.46 -2.40
N TYR A 282 -6.51 -5.18 -2.38
CA TYR A 282 -5.11 -4.83 -2.48
C TYR A 282 -4.61 -3.99 -1.29
N ALA A 283 -3.60 -3.17 -1.54
CA ALA A 283 -2.94 -2.36 -0.54
C ALA A 283 -3.89 -1.54 0.30
N SER A 284 -3.64 -1.55 1.58
CA SER A 284 -4.47 -0.84 2.56
C SER A 284 -3.68 0.22 3.33
N HIS A 285 -4.40 1.16 3.94
CA HIS A 285 -3.86 2.17 4.84
C HIS A 285 -4.77 2.32 6.05
N LEU A 286 -4.24 1.99 7.23
CA LEU A 286 -4.94 2.11 8.50
C LEU A 286 -4.77 3.53 9.05
N VAL A 287 -5.86 4.11 9.53
CA VAL A 287 -5.85 5.32 10.33
C VAL A 287 -6.68 5.12 11.60
N LYS A 288 -6.18 5.66 12.73
CA LYS A 288 -6.98 5.88 13.93
C LYS A 288 -7.57 7.28 13.84
N TYR A 289 -8.87 7.38 13.95
CA TYR A 289 -9.57 8.65 13.96
C TYR A 289 -10.73 8.59 14.94
N GLU A 290 -10.72 9.50 15.93
CA GLU A 290 -11.63 9.45 17.07
C GLU A 290 -11.57 8.08 17.77
N ASN A 291 -12.69 7.45 18.03
CA ASN A 291 -12.77 6.11 18.63
C ASN A 291 -12.86 4.99 17.60
N LYS A 292 -12.37 5.22 16.38
CA LYS A 292 -12.44 4.24 15.27
C LYS A 292 -11.10 3.97 14.63
N LEU A 293 -10.98 2.77 14.10
CA LEU A 293 -9.99 2.38 13.11
C LEU A 293 -10.65 2.35 11.74
N ARG A 294 -10.09 3.06 10.77
CA ARG A 294 -10.50 2.97 9.35
C ARG A 294 -9.38 2.38 8.52
N LEU A 295 -9.67 1.31 7.80
CA LEU A 295 -8.76 0.66 6.87
C LEU A 295 -9.22 0.97 5.45
N TYR A 296 -8.57 1.94 4.79
CA TYR A 296 -8.80 2.26 3.38
C TYR A 296 -8.04 1.27 2.51
N PHE A 297 -8.65 0.81 1.43
CA PHE A 297 -8.03 -0.17 0.53
C PHE A 297 -8.54 0.02 -0.90
N ASN A 298 -7.82 -0.52 -1.87
CA ASN A 298 -8.35 -0.66 -3.22
C ASN A 298 -8.73 -2.11 -3.50
N ALA A 299 -9.69 -2.26 -4.40
CA ALA A 299 -10.17 -3.56 -4.84
C ALA A 299 -10.49 -3.55 -6.34
N ARG A 300 -10.42 -4.74 -6.95
CA ARG A 300 -10.58 -4.95 -8.38
C ARG A 300 -11.73 -5.92 -8.67
N ASP A 301 -12.49 -5.60 -9.70
CA ASP A 301 -13.69 -6.36 -10.10
C ASP A 301 -13.38 -7.63 -10.89
N VAL A 302 -12.44 -7.60 -11.84
CA VAL A 302 -12.05 -8.75 -12.68
C VAL A 302 -10.53 -8.80 -12.91
N ALA A 303 -9.99 -10.01 -13.09
CA ALA A 303 -8.56 -10.25 -13.24
C ALA A 303 -7.97 -9.62 -14.53
N ASN A 304 -8.74 -9.53 -15.62
CA ASN A 304 -8.24 -9.07 -16.92
C ASN A 304 -7.61 -7.66 -16.83
N PRO A 305 -6.34 -7.47 -17.28
CA PRO A 305 -5.61 -6.21 -17.09
C PRO A 305 -6.22 -5.02 -17.85
N LEU A 306 -6.91 -5.26 -18.97
CA LEU A 306 -7.49 -4.20 -19.80
C LEU A 306 -8.96 -3.89 -19.43
N LYS A 307 -9.69 -4.86 -18.92
CA LYS A 307 -11.11 -4.74 -18.59
C LYS A 307 -11.34 -4.42 -17.11
N GLY A 308 -10.43 -4.86 -16.23
CA GLY A 308 -10.56 -4.66 -14.79
C GLY A 308 -10.60 -3.19 -14.40
N ARG A 309 -11.41 -2.90 -13.39
CA ARG A 309 -11.52 -1.57 -12.76
C ARG A 309 -11.12 -1.69 -11.32
N GLU A 310 -10.33 -0.74 -10.84
CA GLU A 310 -9.98 -0.64 -9.43
C GLU A 310 -10.60 0.59 -8.82
N CYS A 311 -11.20 0.40 -7.64
CA CYS A 311 -11.83 1.44 -6.86
C CYS A 311 -11.26 1.46 -5.45
N ILE A 312 -11.33 2.62 -4.77
CA ILE A 312 -10.98 2.74 -3.36
C ILE A 312 -12.25 2.70 -2.52
N GLY A 313 -12.20 1.92 -1.45
CA GLY A 313 -13.19 1.86 -0.38
C GLY A 313 -12.53 1.80 0.98
N PHE A 314 -13.30 1.60 2.03
CA PHE A 314 -12.79 1.36 3.37
C PHE A 314 -13.71 0.44 4.16
N CYS A 315 -13.14 -0.16 5.19
CA CYS A 315 -13.86 -0.76 6.31
C CYS A 315 -13.48 -0.04 7.61
N GLU A 316 -14.36 -0.08 8.59
CA GLU A 316 -14.12 0.55 9.89
C GLU A 316 -14.46 -0.40 11.03
N ALA A 317 -13.79 -0.19 12.17
CA ALA A 317 -14.05 -0.87 13.43
C ALA A 317 -14.06 0.13 14.57
N GLU A 318 -14.93 -0.09 15.55
CA GLU A 318 -14.80 0.61 16.85
C GLU A 318 -13.57 0.07 17.58
N ILE A 319 -12.89 0.95 18.31
CA ILE A 319 -11.74 0.55 19.13
C ILE A 319 -12.27 -0.17 20.38
N PRO A 320 -11.92 -1.46 20.59
CA PRO A 320 -12.35 -2.20 21.76
C PRO A 320 -11.86 -1.57 23.07
N GLU A 321 -12.72 -1.54 24.08
CA GLU A 321 -12.31 -1.21 25.44
C GLU A 321 -11.35 -2.27 25.99
N ILE A 322 -10.33 -1.85 26.71
CA ILE A 322 -9.45 -2.79 27.43
C ILE A 322 -10.25 -3.32 28.63
N GLN A 323 -10.61 -4.59 28.62
CA GLN A 323 -11.07 -5.24 29.83
C GLN A 323 -9.89 -5.27 30.83
N ARG A 324 -10.02 -4.50 31.91
CA ARG A 324 -9.03 -4.44 33.00
C ARG A 324 -9.15 -5.67 33.90
#